data_a3403ad819bc23ea12a9e3706c6cb4f6
#
_entry.id   a3403ad819bc23ea12a9e3706c6cb4f6
#
_cell.length_a   1.000
_cell.length_b   1.000
_cell.length_c   1.000
_cell.angle_alpha   90.00
_cell.angle_beta   90.00
_cell.angle_gamma   90.00
#
_symmetry.space_group_name_H-M   'P 1'
#
loop_
_entity.id
_entity.type
_entity.pdbx_description
1 polymer ?
#
loop_
_entity_poly.entity_id
_entity_poly.type
_entity_poly.pdbx_seq_one_letter_code
_entity_poly.pdbx_strand_id
1 'polypeptide(L)'
;MATVEACLRTFDHYGNRDNKLRARMKWLVDTMGIDELRERIIKERKFLRASATYPGGIPAIVEERGDAPAGIGTAVSADGGVPVEIKGLDDYRRWDMANVVRGRANGTVSAYAYCRLGDITTDQFRGLAQIQRDYGIDIRITNRQNFVLRGLTEEQLPEIHNRLREYDMHEPGVELARDVVSCPGADTCNIAVTQSRGLASDIGRALDEAGLAEVGGVRINISGCTNSCGQHHISDIGFLGIERRAHGKSAPGYQMLLGGHLGNMEIAFGEKATKLPAKAAAESVVRVVGKFASERTAGETFSDWLGRSGGAAGVGTLLKDLDVFPTPEENPAYYVDFDETGPFTAEIGESECATWA
;
A
#
# COMPACT_ATOMS: atom_id res chain seq x y z
N MET A 1 7.35 -22.13 5.85
CA MET A 1 6.70 -22.49 7.13
C MET A 1 7.72 -22.73 8.26
N ALA A 2 8.62 -23.73 8.21
CA ALA A 2 9.57 -24.00 9.31
C ALA A 2 10.39 -22.79 9.80
N THR A 3 10.77 -21.88 8.92
CA THR A 3 11.48 -20.65 9.31
C THR A 3 10.57 -19.68 10.07
N VAL A 4 9.32 -19.51 9.63
CA VAL A 4 8.36 -18.65 10.32
C VAL A 4 8.07 -19.20 11.72
N GLU A 5 7.85 -20.48 11.84
CA GLU A 5 7.64 -21.13 13.15
C GLU A 5 8.87 -21.01 14.04
N ALA A 6 10.07 -21.19 13.51
CA ALA A 6 11.30 -20.99 14.26
C ALA A 6 11.43 -19.54 14.79
N CYS A 7 11.03 -18.54 13.99
CA CYS A 7 10.99 -17.15 14.44
C CYS A 7 9.98 -16.96 15.58
N LEU A 8 8.76 -17.51 15.43
CA LEU A 8 7.72 -17.41 16.46
C LEU A 8 8.15 -18.07 17.76
N ARG A 9 8.72 -19.29 17.72
CA ARG A 9 9.22 -20.00 18.90
C ARG A 9 10.38 -19.24 19.55
N THR A 10 11.32 -18.75 18.75
CA THR A 10 12.43 -17.94 19.29
C THR A 10 11.90 -16.69 19.98
N PHE A 11 10.91 -16.02 19.40
CA PHE A 11 10.26 -14.88 20.04
C PHE A 11 9.47 -15.28 21.29
N ASP A 12 8.80 -16.42 21.27
CA ASP A 12 8.07 -16.95 22.43
C ASP A 12 9.01 -17.22 23.62
N HIS A 13 10.19 -17.78 23.37
CA HIS A 13 11.17 -18.12 24.40
C HIS A 13 11.92 -16.92 24.95
N TYR A 14 12.25 -15.92 24.13
CA TYR A 14 13.18 -14.84 24.48
C TYR A 14 12.56 -13.45 24.45
N GLY A 15 11.33 -13.30 23.94
CA GLY A 15 10.62 -12.04 23.89
C GLY A 15 10.28 -11.52 25.29
N ASN A 16 10.25 -10.20 25.43
CA ASN A 16 9.90 -9.56 26.70
C ASN A 16 8.42 -9.82 27.03
N ARG A 17 8.14 -10.40 28.19
CA ARG A 17 6.78 -10.68 28.68
C ARG A 17 6.32 -9.72 29.77
N ASP A 18 7.24 -9.02 30.40
CA ASP A 18 6.96 -8.12 31.50
C ASP A 18 6.53 -6.74 31.00
N ASN A 19 7.03 -6.33 29.84
CA ASN A 19 6.70 -5.05 29.25
C ASN A 19 6.11 -5.26 27.85
N LYS A 20 4.80 -5.09 27.71
CA LYS A 20 4.06 -5.23 26.43
C LYS A 20 4.58 -4.29 25.33
N LEU A 21 5.03 -3.10 25.70
CA LEU A 21 5.58 -2.13 24.75
C LEU A 21 6.89 -2.62 24.13
N ARG A 22 7.61 -3.51 24.81
CA ARG A 22 8.84 -4.15 24.34
C ARG A 22 8.65 -5.61 23.89
N ALA A 23 7.43 -6.10 23.84
CA ALA A 23 7.10 -7.46 23.42
C ALA A 23 7.05 -7.58 21.89
N ARG A 24 8.14 -7.28 21.20
CA ARG A 24 8.24 -7.37 19.72
C ARG A 24 9.62 -7.83 19.28
N MET A 25 9.66 -8.44 18.08
CA MET A 25 10.88 -8.97 17.48
C MET A 25 12.00 -7.92 17.38
N LYS A 26 11.68 -6.66 17.06
CA LYS A 26 12.67 -5.57 16.99
C LYS A 26 13.43 -5.35 18.30
N TRP A 27 12.74 -5.49 19.44
CA TRP A 27 13.36 -5.38 20.75
C TRP A 27 14.23 -6.57 21.09
N LEU A 28 13.89 -7.74 20.55
CA LEU A 28 14.73 -8.92 20.68
C LEU A 28 16.02 -8.74 19.88
N VAL A 29 15.93 -8.14 18.68
CA VAL A 29 17.11 -7.74 17.90
C VAL A 29 17.98 -6.73 18.65
N ASP A 30 17.36 -5.72 19.28
CA ASP A 30 18.06 -4.68 20.03
C ASP A 30 18.79 -5.24 21.25
N THR A 31 18.18 -6.16 21.99
CA THR A 31 18.74 -6.71 23.24
C THR A 31 19.74 -7.82 23.00
N MET A 32 19.56 -8.65 21.97
CA MET A 32 20.35 -9.85 21.70
C MET A 32 21.37 -9.67 20.59
N GLY A 33 21.11 -8.73 19.67
CA GLY A 33 21.85 -8.58 18.43
C GLY A 33 21.36 -9.50 17.31
N ILE A 34 21.51 -9.05 16.07
CA ILE A 34 20.98 -9.75 14.89
C ILE A 34 21.66 -11.12 14.65
N ASP A 35 22.95 -11.23 14.94
CA ASP A 35 23.70 -12.46 14.67
C ASP A 35 23.31 -13.57 15.65
N GLU A 36 23.23 -13.28 16.94
CA GLU A 36 22.75 -14.26 17.93
C GLU A 36 21.30 -14.66 17.66
N LEU A 37 20.44 -13.70 17.35
CA LEU A 37 19.04 -14.01 16.99
C LEU A 37 18.97 -14.93 15.76
N ARG A 38 19.76 -14.67 14.73
CA ARG A 38 19.85 -15.51 13.53
C ARG A 38 20.31 -16.93 13.87
N GLU A 39 21.32 -17.09 14.69
CA GLU A 39 21.82 -18.41 15.12
C GLU A 39 20.73 -19.20 15.86
N ARG A 40 20.00 -18.56 16.76
CA ARG A 40 18.89 -19.17 17.49
C ARG A 40 17.76 -19.61 16.58
N ILE A 41 17.35 -18.76 15.64
CA ILE A 41 16.32 -19.10 14.64
C ILE A 41 16.78 -20.27 13.76
N ILE A 42 18.05 -20.30 13.33
CA ILE A 42 18.59 -21.40 12.53
C ILE A 42 18.62 -22.70 13.33
N LYS A 43 19.00 -22.65 14.61
CA LYS A 43 19.01 -23.80 15.51
C LYS A 43 17.59 -24.34 15.70
N GLU A 44 16.62 -23.49 15.99
CA GLU A 44 15.21 -23.89 16.15
C GLU A 44 14.64 -24.46 14.85
N ARG A 45 14.95 -23.87 13.69
CA ARG A 45 14.56 -24.39 12.38
C ARG A 45 15.12 -25.78 12.10
N LYS A 46 16.40 -26.06 12.50
CA LYS A 46 16.99 -27.37 12.37
C LYS A 46 16.26 -28.40 13.25
N PHE A 47 15.94 -28.02 14.48
CA PHE A 47 15.17 -28.84 15.40
C PHE A 47 13.77 -29.16 14.84
N LEU A 48 13.04 -28.17 14.35
CA LEU A 48 11.71 -28.33 13.74
C LEU A 48 11.73 -29.28 12.53
N ARG A 49 12.79 -29.23 11.72
CA ARG A 49 12.96 -30.12 10.59
C ARG A 49 13.29 -31.59 11.02
N ALA A 50 13.99 -31.74 12.12
CA ALA A 50 14.37 -33.05 12.63
C ALA A 50 13.25 -33.70 13.47
N SER A 51 12.44 -32.89 14.15
CA SER A 51 11.30 -33.37 14.93
C SER A 51 10.07 -33.46 14.05
N ALA A 52 9.54 -34.65 13.83
CA ALA A 52 8.24 -34.86 13.20
C ALA A 52 7.11 -34.36 14.14
N THR A 53 7.13 -33.07 14.51
CA THR A 53 6.27 -32.48 15.55
C THR A 53 4.85 -32.22 15.05
N TYR A 54 4.57 -32.40 13.76
CA TYR A 54 3.23 -32.37 13.22
C TYR A 54 2.78 -33.78 12.84
N PRO A 55 1.96 -34.43 13.64
CA PRO A 55 1.43 -35.80 13.34
C PRO A 55 0.56 -35.85 12.05
N GLY A 56 0.26 -34.72 11.43
CA GLY A 56 -0.44 -34.62 10.16
C GLY A 56 0.36 -33.93 9.07
N GLY A 57 1.64 -33.66 9.32
CA GLY A 57 2.43 -32.74 8.50
C GLY A 57 1.90 -31.31 8.65
N ILE A 58 2.77 -30.30 8.42
CA ILE A 58 2.29 -29.02 7.92
C ILE A 58 1.48 -29.40 6.69
N PRO A 59 0.17 -29.03 6.58
CA PRO A 59 -0.58 -29.29 5.37
C PRO A 59 0.36 -28.95 4.22
N ALA A 60 0.69 -29.95 3.37
CA ALA A 60 1.54 -29.64 2.24
C ALA A 60 0.92 -28.38 1.67
N ILE A 61 1.67 -27.27 1.68
CA ILE A 61 1.34 -26.17 0.80
C ILE A 61 1.17 -26.94 -0.48
N VAL A 62 -0.07 -27.07 -0.94
CA VAL A 62 -0.37 -27.75 -2.20
C VAL A 62 0.67 -27.14 -3.11
N GLU A 63 1.70 -27.97 -3.47
CA GLU A 63 2.73 -27.48 -4.37
C GLU A 63 1.93 -26.86 -5.47
N GLU A 64 2.03 -25.55 -5.60
CA GLU A 64 1.32 -24.87 -6.67
C GLU A 64 1.77 -25.65 -7.86
N ARG A 65 0.85 -26.44 -8.45
CA ARG A 65 1.15 -27.27 -9.60
C ARG A 65 1.96 -26.36 -10.48
N GLY A 66 3.11 -26.80 -11.00
CA GLY A 66 4.09 -25.97 -11.67
C GLY A 66 3.61 -25.13 -12.87
N ASP A 67 2.30 -25.09 -13.05
CA ASP A 67 1.50 -24.28 -13.97
C ASP A 67 1.05 -22.94 -13.34
N ALA A 68 1.38 -22.66 -12.09
CA ALA A 68 1.22 -21.29 -11.58
C ALA A 68 2.10 -20.37 -12.43
N PRO A 69 1.53 -19.36 -13.10
CA PRO A 69 2.31 -18.45 -13.91
C PRO A 69 3.48 -17.94 -13.08
N ALA A 70 4.68 -18.19 -13.54
CA ALA A 70 5.91 -17.79 -12.88
C ALA A 70 5.89 -16.27 -12.77
N GLY A 71 5.82 -15.82 -11.54
CA GLY A 71 5.86 -14.41 -11.20
C GLY A 71 4.56 -13.69 -11.56
N ILE A 72 3.88 -13.22 -10.56
CA ILE A 72 3.08 -12.00 -10.71
C ILE A 72 4.14 -10.94 -11.05
N GLY A 73 4.44 -10.80 -12.33
CA GLY A 73 5.04 -9.57 -12.79
C GLY A 73 4.07 -8.51 -12.30
N THR A 74 4.53 -7.55 -11.54
CA THR A 74 3.80 -6.32 -11.39
C THR A 74 3.25 -5.97 -12.77
N ALA A 75 2.02 -5.50 -12.89
CA ALA A 75 1.44 -5.02 -14.15
C ALA A 75 2.27 -3.90 -14.80
N VAL A 76 3.38 -3.58 -14.21
CA VAL A 76 4.50 -2.85 -14.77
C VAL A 76 5.24 -3.83 -15.66
N SER A 77 5.27 -3.59 -16.95
CA SER A 77 6.18 -4.28 -17.88
C SER A 77 7.58 -4.30 -17.26
N ALA A 78 8.37 -5.33 -17.56
CA ALA A 78 9.73 -5.49 -17.04
C ALA A 78 10.63 -4.26 -17.31
N ASP A 79 10.19 -3.36 -18.15
CA ASP A 79 10.81 -2.11 -18.57
C ASP A 79 10.31 -0.90 -17.78
N GLY A 80 9.56 -1.08 -16.68
CA GLY A 80 8.93 0.03 -15.97
C GLY A 80 7.89 0.76 -16.85
N GLY A 81 7.37 0.05 -17.87
CA GLY A 81 6.45 0.61 -18.86
C GLY A 81 5.25 1.21 -18.16
N VAL A 82 5.22 2.50 -18.18
CA VAL A 82 4.04 3.26 -17.80
C VAL A 82 2.91 2.77 -18.67
N PRO A 83 1.74 2.44 -18.09
CA PRO A 83 0.59 2.11 -18.89
C PRO A 83 0.44 3.15 -19.99
N VAL A 84 0.29 2.68 -21.21
CA VAL A 84 -0.04 3.54 -22.34
C VAL A 84 -1.26 4.36 -21.92
N GLU A 85 -1.32 5.60 -22.35
CA GLU A 85 -2.43 6.48 -22.05
C GLU A 85 -3.77 5.78 -22.39
N ILE A 86 -4.52 5.40 -21.34
CA ILE A 86 -5.81 4.68 -21.50
C ILE A 86 -6.98 5.64 -21.68
N LYS A 87 -6.72 6.94 -21.61
CA LYS A 87 -7.70 7.99 -21.77
C LYS A 87 -8.35 7.94 -23.18
N GLY A 88 -9.67 7.94 -23.19
CA GLY A 88 -10.44 7.89 -24.44
C GLY A 88 -10.72 6.50 -24.99
N LEU A 89 -10.23 5.44 -24.36
CA LEU A 89 -10.62 4.08 -24.69
C LEU A 89 -11.98 3.73 -24.06
N ASP A 90 -12.66 2.71 -24.61
CA ASP A 90 -13.86 2.16 -23.96
C ASP A 90 -13.52 1.47 -22.63
N ASP A 91 -14.54 1.24 -21.83
CA ASP A 91 -14.42 0.73 -20.47
C ASP A 91 -13.68 -0.63 -20.40
N TYR A 92 -14.02 -1.56 -21.27
CA TYR A 92 -13.35 -2.87 -21.32
C TYR A 92 -11.86 -2.75 -21.66
N ARG A 93 -11.51 -1.92 -22.64
CA ARG A 93 -10.09 -1.75 -23.05
C ARG A 93 -9.28 -1.05 -21.95
N ARG A 94 -9.86 -0.09 -21.26
CA ARG A 94 -9.21 0.57 -20.13
C ARG A 94 -8.91 -0.44 -19.01
N TRP A 95 -9.91 -1.27 -18.68
CA TRP A 95 -9.74 -2.34 -17.71
C TRP A 95 -8.72 -3.39 -18.17
N ASP A 96 -8.79 -3.84 -19.42
CA ASP A 96 -7.85 -4.83 -19.97
C ASP A 96 -6.40 -4.32 -19.89
N MET A 97 -6.17 -3.07 -20.23
CA MET A 97 -4.83 -2.49 -20.20
C MET A 97 -4.29 -2.26 -18.78
N ALA A 98 -5.15 -1.92 -17.83
CA ALA A 98 -4.73 -1.60 -16.47
C ALA A 98 -4.73 -2.82 -15.54
N ASN A 99 -5.74 -3.69 -15.66
CA ASN A 99 -6.01 -4.73 -14.67
C ASN A 99 -5.70 -6.15 -15.17
N VAL A 100 -5.31 -6.36 -16.44
CA VAL A 100 -5.02 -7.68 -16.97
C VAL A 100 -3.54 -7.88 -17.19
N VAL A 101 -3.02 -9.00 -16.67
CA VAL A 101 -1.62 -9.40 -16.83
C VAL A 101 -1.55 -10.70 -17.61
N ARG A 102 -0.85 -10.65 -18.74
CA ARG A 102 -0.63 -11.81 -19.60
C ARG A 102 0.63 -12.54 -19.16
N GLY A 103 0.47 -13.84 -18.84
CA GLY A 103 1.57 -14.69 -18.41
C GLY A 103 2.59 -14.90 -19.53
N ARG A 104 3.86 -15.07 -19.17
CA ARG A 104 4.94 -15.37 -20.13
C ARG A 104 4.90 -16.80 -20.65
N ALA A 105 4.22 -17.70 -19.96
CA ALA A 105 4.11 -19.11 -20.32
C ALA A 105 2.63 -19.52 -20.36
N ASN A 106 2.32 -20.49 -21.22
CA ASN A 106 1.05 -21.25 -21.26
C ASN A 106 -0.22 -20.51 -21.67
N GLY A 107 -0.15 -19.27 -22.19
CA GLY A 107 -1.34 -18.55 -22.67
C GLY A 107 -2.37 -18.23 -21.57
N THR A 108 -2.01 -18.36 -20.30
CA THR A 108 -2.88 -17.97 -19.19
C THR A 108 -2.78 -16.49 -18.90
N VAL A 109 -3.89 -15.91 -18.48
CA VAL A 109 -3.96 -14.52 -18.04
C VAL A 109 -4.41 -14.44 -16.60
N SER A 110 -4.07 -13.33 -15.95
CA SER A 110 -4.58 -12.98 -14.63
C SER A 110 -5.27 -11.63 -14.72
N ALA A 111 -6.42 -11.50 -14.08
CA ALA A 111 -7.16 -10.26 -14.02
C ALA A 111 -7.26 -9.77 -12.58
N TYR A 112 -7.09 -8.47 -12.37
CA TYR A 112 -7.30 -7.87 -11.05
C TYR A 112 -8.73 -7.38 -10.90
N ALA A 113 -9.31 -7.67 -9.74
CA ALA A 113 -10.50 -7.01 -9.25
C ALA A 113 -10.06 -5.87 -8.32
N TYR A 114 -10.35 -4.66 -8.71
CA TYR A 114 -9.96 -3.46 -7.97
C TYR A 114 -10.82 -3.29 -6.72
N CYS A 115 -10.18 -3.12 -5.58
CA CYS A 115 -10.82 -2.85 -4.30
C CYS A 115 -10.40 -1.47 -3.80
N ARG A 116 -11.27 -0.48 -3.95
CA ARG A 116 -10.98 0.87 -3.50
C ARG A 116 -10.65 0.89 -2.01
N LEU A 117 -9.45 1.37 -1.65
CA LEU A 117 -8.93 1.43 -0.27
C LEU A 117 -8.89 0.06 0.45
N GLY A 118 -8.91 -1.03 -0.29
CA GLY A 118 -8.94 -2.38 0.28
C GLY A 118 -10.27 -2.77 0.94
N ASP A 119 -11.32 -1.98 0.76
CA ASP A 119 -12.64 -2.29 1.27
C ASP A 119 -13.40 -3.23 0.35
N ILE A 120 -14.02 -4.22 0.94
CA ILE A 120 -14.86 -5.17 0.23
C ILE A 120 -16.18 -5.38 0.97
N THR A 121 -17.28 -5.26 0.27
CA THR A 121 -18.60 -5.58 0.79
C THR A 121 -18.85 -7.09 0.79
N THR A 122 -19.82 -7.52 1.59
CA THR A 122 -20.23 -8.94 1.61
C THR A 122 -20.69 -9.43 0.24
N ASP A 123 -21.34 -8.58 -0.54
CA ASP A 123 -21.87 -8.96 -1.86
C ASP A 123 -20.74 -9.04 -2.90
N GLN A 124 -19.78 -8.14 -2.86
CA GLN A 124 -18.53 -8.24 -3.65
C GLN A 124 -17.76 -9.54 -3.35
N PHE A 125 -17.64 -9.88 -2.05
CA PHE A 125 -16.97 -11.10 -1.65
C PHE A 125 -17.70 -12.35 -2.14
N ARG A 126 -19.04 -12.38 -2.06
CA ARG A 126 -19.87 -13.45 -2.60
C ARG A 126 -19.76 -13.54 -4.13
N GLY A 127 -19.72 -12.39 -4.82
CA GLY A 127 -19.50 -12.31 -6.26
C GLY A 127 -18.20 -12.93 -6.68
N LEU A 128 -17.09 -12.57 -6.02
CA LEU A 128 -15.78 -13.19 -6.26
C LEU A 128 -15.80 -14.70 -6.02
N ALA A 129 -16.44 -15.15 -4.94
CA ALA A 129 -16.58 -16.58 -4.66
C ALA A 129 -17.42 -17.32 -5.70
N GLN A 130 -18.41 -16.65 -6.30
CA GLN A 130 -19.20 -17.22 -7.40
C GLN A 130 -18.37 -17.30 -8.68
N ILE A 131 -17.65 -16.24 -9.04
CA ILE A 131 -16.72 -16.22 -10.18
C ILE A 131 -15.71 -17.36 -10.05
N GLN A 132 -15.13 -17.52 -8.87
CA GLN A 132 -14.16 -18.59 -8.60
C GLN A 132 -14.72 -19.98 -8.86
N ARG A 133 -15.98 -20.25 -8.44
CA ARG A 133 -16.65 -21.54 -8.67
C ARG A 133 -16.98 -21.77 -10.14
N ASP A 134 -17.52 -20.74 -10.80
CA ASP A 134 -17.99 -20.83 -12.19
C ASP A 134 -16.85 -21.10 -13.19
N TYR A 135 -15.68 -20.51 -12.93
CA TYR A 135 -14.51 -20.62 -13.82
C TYR A 135 -13.43 -21.57 -13.31
N GLY A 136 -13.54 -22.10 -12.10
CA GLY A 136 -12.53 -22.99 -11.49
C GLY A 136 -11.17 -22.33 -11.29
N ILE A 137 -11.12 -21.02 -11.14
CA ILE A 137 -9.89 -20.22 -11.06
C ILE A 137 -9.38 -20.09 -9.62
N ASP A 138 -8.13 -19.64 -9.48
CA ASP A 138 -7.53 -19.29 -8.18
C ASP A 138 -7.65 -17.79 -7.93
N ILE A 139 -8.15 -17.40 -6.75
CA ILE A 139 -8.26 -15.99 -6.35
C ILE A 139 -7.33 -15.74 -5.18
N ARG A 140 -6.52 -14.68 -5.27
CA ARG A 140 -5.57 -14.28 -4.24
C ARG A 140 -5.72 -12.81 -3.87
N ILE A 141 -5.41 -12.50 -2.62
CA ILE A 141 -5.27 -11.13 -2.12
C ILE A 141 -3.87 -10.63 -2.46
N THR A 142 -3.76 -9.40 -2.90
CA THR A 142 -2.48 -8.76 -3.19
C THR A 142 -2.00 -7.91 -2.01
N ASN A 143 -0.70 -7.58 -2.00
CA ASN A 143 -0.12 -6.67 -1.01
C ASN A 143 -0.59 -5.21 -1.19
N ARG A 144 -1.26 -4.90 -2.30
CA ARG A 144 -1.89 -3.60 -2.56
C ARG A 144 -3.39 -3.60 -2.30
N GLN A 145 -3.85 -4.54 -1.46
CA GLN A 145 -5.24 -4.61 -1.00
C GLN A 145 -6.29 -4.88 -2.11
N ASN A 146 -5.85 -5.43 -3.25
CA ASN A 146 -6.71 -5.84 -4.35
C ASN A 146 -6.84 -7.38 -4.40
N PHE A 147 -7.71 -7.91 -5.27
CA PHE A 147 -7.74 -9.33 -5.59
C PHE A 147 -7.18 -9.59 -6.98
N VAL A 148 -6.57 -10.76 -7.16
CA VAL A 148 -6.13 -11.25 -8.46
C VAL A 148 -6.78 -12.59 -8.76
N LEU A 149 -7.44 -12.67 -9.91
CA LEU A 149 -8.08 -13.85 -10.48
C LEU A 149 -7.05 -14.49 -11.42
N ARG A 150 -6.63 -15.71 -11.15
CA ARG A 150 -5.52 -16.39 -11.85
C ARG A 150 -6.01 -17.61 -12.60
N GLY A 151 -5.38 -17.90 -13.72
CA GLY A 151 -5.70 -19.09 -14.54
C GLY A 151 -6.84 -18.87 -15.51
N LEU A 152 -7.10 -17.63 -15.88
CA LEU A 152 -8.05 -17.26 -16.93
C LEU A 152 -7.46 -17.49 -18.33
N THR A 153 -8.33 -17.52 -19.33
CA THR A 153 -7.98 -17.44 -20.75
C THR A 153 -8.40 -16.11 -21.35
N GLU A 154 -7.84 -15.74 -22.50
CA GLU A 154 -8.22 -14.47 -23.19
C GLU A 154 -9.71 -14.44 -23.53
N GLU A 155 -10.29 -15.57 -23.91
CA GLU A 155 -11.71 -15.67 -24.29
C GLU A 155 -12.66 -15.43 -23.11
N GLN A 156 -12.19 -15.64 -21.88
CA GLN A 156 -12.99 -15.45 -20.66
C GLN A 156 -13.01 -13.98 -20.21
N LEU A 157 -12.05 -13.15 -20.63
CA LEU A 157 -11.88 -11.79 -20.13
C LEU A 157 -13.11 -10.89 -20.31
N PRO A 158 -13.82 -10.88 -21.45
CA PRO A 158 -15.01 -10.04 -21.60
C PRO A 158 -16.11 -10.38 -20.58
N GLU A 159 -16.31 -11.67 -20.32
CA GLU A 159 -17.31 -12.12 -19.35
C GLU A 159 -16.85 -11.83 -17.92
N ILE A 160 -15.58 -12.04 -17.59
CA ILE A 160 -15.01 -11.68 -16.28
C ILE A 160 -15.17 -10.19 -16.02
N HIS A 161 -14.88 -9.33 -17.01
CA HIS A 161 -15.10 -7.89 -16.88
C HIS A 161 -16.56 -7.54 -16.57
N ASN A 162 -17.53 -8.15 -17.29
CA ASN A 162 -18.94 -7.95 -17.03
C ASN A 162 -19.35 -8.40 -15.62
N ARG A 163 -18.85 -9.55 -15.18
CA ARG A 163 -19.09 -10.07 -13.83
C ARG A 163 -18.49 -9.17 -12.74
N LEU A 164 -17.30 -8.64 -12.95
CA LEU A 164 -16.68 -7.67 -12.03
C LEU A 164 -17.44 -6.34 -12.01
N ARG A 165 -18.02 -5.92 -13.15
CA ARG A 165 -18.86 -4.72 -13.25
C ARG A 165 -20.12 -4.81 -12.40
N GLU A 166 -20.75 -5.99 -12.31
CA GLU A 166 -21.93 -6.20 -11.46
C GLU A 166 -21.67 -5.86 -9.99
N TYR A 167 -20.41 -5.90 -9.58
CA TYR A 167 -19.97 -5.67 -8.20
C TYR A 167 -19.07 -4.44 -8.04
N ASP A 168 -19.00 -3.55 -9.02
CA ASP A 168 -18.16 -2.34 -9.00
C ASP A 168 -16.66 -2.62 -8.72
N MET A 169 -16.15 -3.74 -9.25
CA MET A 169 -14.74 -4.17 -9.10
C MET A 169 -13.97 -4.16 -10.44
N HIS A 170 -14.57 -3.65 -11.50
CA HIS A 170 -14.03 -3.64 -12.87
C HIS A 170 -13.24 -2.37 -13.20
N GLU A 171 -13.27 -1.34 -12.37
CA GLU A 171 -12.62 -0.08 -12.69
C GLU A 171 -11.12 -0.26 -12.95
N PRO A 172 -10.54 0.44 -13.95
CA PRO A 172 -9.11 0.51 -14.14
C PRO A 172 -8.49 1.25 -12.95
N GLY A 173 -7.74 0.55 -12.11
CA GLY A 173 -7.25 1.14 -10.87
C GLY A 173 -5.93 0.57 -10.40
N VAL A 174 -5.71 -0.70 -10.66
CA VAL A 174 -4.55 -1.43 -10.11
C VAL A 174 -3.23 -0.88 -10.65
N GLU A 175 -2.30 -0.57 -9.72
CA GLU A 175 -1.00 0.03 -10.00
C GLU A 175 -1.07 1.42 -10.69
N LEU A 176 -2.22 2.07 -10.67
CA LEU A 176 -2.39 3.46 -11.11
C LEU A 176 -2.37 4.41 -9.91
N ALA A 177 -2.30 5.72 -10.15
CA ALA A 177 -2.27 6.73 -9.09
C ALA A 177 -3.46 6.63 -8.11
N ARG A 178 -4.63 6.21 -8.61
CA ARG A 178 -5.82 5.98 -7.77
C ARG A 178 -5.72 4.76 -6.84
N ASP A 179 -4.76 3.85 -7.06
CA ASP A 179 -4.54 2.66 -6.22
C ASP A 179 -3.82 3.03 -4.93
N VAL A 180 -4.42 3.93 -4.17
CA VAL A 180 -3.87 4.42 -2.91
C VAL A 180 -3.98 3.35 -1.84
N VAL A 181 -2.85 2.96 -1.26
CA VAL A 181 -2.80 2.01 -0.14
C VAL A 181 -2.76 2.77 1.18
N SER A 182 -3.67 2.47 2.09
CA SER A 182 -3.66 3.07 3.43
C SER A 182 -3.78 2.02 4.52
N CYS A 183 -3.20 2.31 5.69
CA CYS A 183 -3.55 1.59 6.90
C CYS A 183 -4.93 2.06 7.41
N PRO A 184 -5.55 1.38 8.40
CA PRO A 184 -6.82 1.83 8.97
C PRO A 184 -6.81 3.28 9.49
N GLY A 185 -5.65 3.75 10.00
CA GLY A 185 -5.61 5.07 10.64
C GLY A 185 -6.44 5.15 11.91
N ALA A 186 -6.71 6.36 12.36
CA ALA A 186 -7.49 6.62 13.57
C ALA A 186 -8.97 6.20 13.47
N ASP A 187 -9.42 5.78 12.30
CA ASP A 187 -10.76 5.19 12.11
C ASP A 187 -11.00 4.00 13.06
N THR A 188 -10.07 3.06 13.11
CA THR A 188 -10.19 1.87 13.96
C THR A 188 -8.93 1.54 14.77
N CYS A 189 -7.84 2.27 14.59
CA CYS A 189 -6.57 2.00 15.23
C CYS A 189 -6.29 2.97 16.39
N ASN A 190 -6.32 2.47 17.63
CA ASN A 190 -6.13 3.28 18.84
C ASN A 190 -4.77 3.99 18.96
N ILE A 191 -3.79 3.64 18.15
CA ILE A 191 -2.44 4.24 18.19
C ILE A 191 -2.13 5.10 16.97
N ALA A 192 -3.08 5.22 16.05
CA ALA A 192 -2.90 6.10 14.91
C ALA A 192 -3.04 7.57 15.36
N VAL A 193 -2.23 8.42 14.74
CA VAL A 193 -2.26 9.86 14.97
C VAL A 193 -3.29 10.53 14.07
N THR A 194 -3.49 10.02 12.86
CA THR A 194 -4.34 10.64 11.85
C THR A 194 -5.23 9.64 11.12
N GLN A 195 -6.29 10.15 10.49
CA GLN A 195 -7.27 9.44 9.66
C GLN A 195 -6.69 9.14 8.27
N SER A 196 -5.86 8.10 8.16
CA SER A 196 -5.19 7.76 6.90
C SER A 196 -6.16 7.33 5.79
N ARG A 197 -7.28 6.70 6.13
CA ARG A 197 -8.32 6.30 5.15
C ARG A 197 -9.07 7.52 4.61
N GLY A 198 -9.38 8.47 5.46
CA GLY A 198 -9.99 9.73 5.05
C GLY A 198 -9.08 10.50 4.08
N LEU A 199 -7.77 10.59 4.36
CA LEU A 199 -6.82 11.16 3.41
C LEU A 199 -6.76 10.37 2.09
N ALA A 200 -6.75 9.03 2.14
CA ALA A 200 -6.71 8.21 0.93
C ALA A 200 -7.94 8.42 0.05
N SER A 201 -9.12 8.56 0.66
CA SER A 201 -10.36 8.89 -0.04
C SER A 201 -10.29 10.27 -0.69
N ASP A 202 -9.77 11.27 0.03
CA ASP A 202 -9.62 12.65 -0.46
C ASP A 202 -8.63 12.74 -1.63
N ILE A 203 -7.49 12.03 -1.55
CA ILE A 203 -6.54 11.91 -2.66
C ILE A 203 -7.19 11.26 -3.88
N GLY A 204 -7.91 10.14 -3.71
CA GLY A 204 -8.60 9.48 -4.81
C GLY A 204 -9.57 10.43 -5.52
N ARG A 205 -10.40 11.15 -4.75
CA ARG A 205 -11.33 12.15 -5.29
C ARG A 205 -10.59 13.29 -6.03
N ALA A 206 -9.55 13.84 -5.44
CA ALA A 206 -8.77 14.93 -6.05
C ALA A 206 -8.07 14.50 -7.35
N LEU A 207 -7.57 13.27 -7.42
CA LEU A 207 -6.99 12.71 -8.65
C LEU A 207 -8.04 12.48 -9.73
N ASP A 208 -9.25 12.01 -9.36
CA ASP A 208 -10.37 11.85 -10.30
C ASP A 208 -10.78 13.23 -10.88
N GLU A 209 -10.97 14.25 -10.03
CA GLU A 209 -11.33 15.60 -10.43
C GLU A 209 -10.26 16.27 -11.33
N ALA A 210 -8.98 15.97 -11.07
CA ALA A 210 -7.87 16.48 -11.88
C ALA A 210 -7.62 15.67 -13.17
N GLY A 211 -8.31 14.55 -13.38
CA GLY A 211 -8.07 13.65 -14.52
C GLY A 211 -6.72 12.92 -14.44
N LEU A 212 -6.18 12.71 -13.25
CA LEU A 212 -4.88 12.10 -12.98
C LEU A 212 -4.98 10.70 -12.37
N ALA A 213 -6.17 10.21 -12.09
CA ALA A 213 -6.42 8.94 -11.42
C ALA A 213 -5.80 7.73 -12.14
N GLU A 214 -5.70 7.79 -13.47
CA GLU A 214 -5.19 6.72 -14.34
C GLU A 214 -3.70 6.92 -14.72
N VAL A 215 -2.99 7.83 -14.07
CA VAL A 215 -1.54 7.95 -14.25
C VAL A 215 -0.85 6.72 -13.67
N GLY A 216 -0.15 5.97 -14.52
CA GLY A 216 0.61 4.80 -14.09
C GLY A 216 2.03 5.12 -13.67
N GLY A 217 2.68 4.16 -12.98
CA GLY A 217 4.08 4.28 -12.57
C GLY A 217 4.28 5.17 -11.34
N VAL A 218 3.23 5.42 -10.56
CA VAL A 218 3.32 6.11 -9.27
C VAL A 218 2.50 5.38 -8.21
N ARG A 219 3.11 5.04 -7.10
CA ARG A 219 2.49 4.37 -5.94
C ARG A 219 2.36 5.34 -4.79
N ILE A 220 1.17 5.40 -4.22
CA ILE A 220 0.84 6.28 -3.09
C ILE A 220 0.47 5.44 -1.89
N ASN A 221 1.19 5.60 -0.78
CA ASN A 221 0.94 4.84 0.43
C ASN A 221 0.85 5.75 1.66
N ILE A 222 -0.09 5.46 2.56
CA ILE A 222 -0.40 6.30 3.71
C ILE A 222 -0.37 5.48 4.99
N SER A 223 0.31 5.99 5.99
CA SER A 223 0.28 5.44 7.35
C SER A 223 -0.12 6.52 8.35
N GLY A 224 -1.08 6.22 9.22
CA GLY A 224 -1.56 7.15 10.25
C GLY A 224 -0.61 7.35 11.43
N CYS A 225 0.51 6.61 11.50
CA CYS A 225 1.54 6.74 12.53
C CYS A 225 2.88 6.13 12.09
N THR A 226 3.88 6.23 12.96
CA THR A 226 5.25 5.72 12.72
C THR A 226 5.39 4.20 12.59
N ASN A 227 4.34 3.42 12.88
CA ASN A 227 4.37 1.96 12.70
C ASN A 227 4.42 1.51 11.24
N SER A 228 4.17 2.41 10.29
CA SER A 228 4.34 2.18 8.86
C SER A 228 3.50 1.03 8.29
N CYS A 229 2.33 0.74 8.86
CA CYS A 229 1.47 -0.35 8.41
C CYS A 229 1.00 -0.17 6.95
N GLY A 230 0.87 1.07 6.46
CA GLY A 230 0.61 1.39 5.06
C GLY A 230 1.87 1.37 4.17
N GLN A 231 3.05 1.05 4.73
CA GLN A 231 4.31 0.92 3.99
C GLN A 231 4.75 2.20 3.25
N HIS A 232 4.49 3.36 3.84
CA HIS A 232 4.75 4.67 3.24
C HIS A 232 6.24 4.93 2.91
N HIS A 233 7.17 4.19 3.51
CA HIS A 233 8.60 4.36 3.25
C HIS A 233 9.06 3.82 1.89
N ILE A 234 8.32 2.88 1.29
CA ILE A 234 8.72 2.16 0.08
C ILE A 234 7.80 2.44 -1.11
N SER A 235 7.11 3.57 -1.08
CA SER A 235 6.26 4.05 -2.17
C SER A 235 6.83 5.33 -2.79
N ASP A 236 6.50 5.58 -4.04
CA ASP A 236 6.92 6.78 -4.77
C ASP A 236 6.49 8.05 -4.03
N ILE A 237 5.27 8.06 -3.52
CA ILE A 237 4.72 9.10 -2.65
C ILE A 237 4.24 8.44 -1.36
N GLY A 238 4.86 8.77 -0.24
CA GLY A 238 4.52 8.25 1.08
C GLY A 238 4.01 9.33 2.00
N PHE A 239 3.00 9.01 2.82
CA PHE A 239 2.51 9.89 3.87
C PHE A 239 2.58 9.24 5.24
N LEU A 240 3.19 9.95 6.19
CA LEU A 240 3.23 9.59 7.60
C LEU A 240 2.39 10.57 8.39
N GLY A 241 1.35 10.10 9.07
CA GLY A 241 0.52 10.92 9.96
C GLY A 241 1.30 11.45 11.15
N ILE A 242 1.16 12.74 11.38
CA ILE A 242 1.81 13.49 12.49
C ILE A 242 0.86 14.51 13.09
N GLU A 243 1.05 14.81 14.36
CA GLU A 243 0.49 16.02 14.95
C GLU A 243 1.27 17.25 14.49
N ARG A 244 0.57 18.32 14.15
CA ARG A 244 1.11 19.65 13.90
C ARG A 244 0.56 20.63 14.92
N ARG A 245 1.35 21.64 15.26
CA ARG A 245 0.89 22.75 16.09
C ARG A 245 0.91 24.03 15.29
N ALA A 246 -0.24 24.69 15.22
CA ALA A 246 -0.40 25.95 14.50
C ALA A 246 -1.36 26.86 15.28
N HIS A 247 -1.03 28.14 15.39
CA HIS A 247 -1.85 29.14 16.07
C HIS A 247 -2.28 28.71 17.49
N GLY A 248 -1.38 28.00 18.23
CA GLY A 248 -1.63 27.54 19.59
C GLY A 248 -2.54 26.30 19.72
N LYS A 249 -2.98 25.71 18.61
CA LYS A 249 -3.83 24.50 18.58
C LYS A 249 -3.11 23.33 17.96
N SER A 250 -3.52 22.11 18.36
CA SER A 250 -3.17 20.88 17.68
C SER A 250 -3.97 20.74 16.40
N ALA A 251 -3.34 20.20 15.34
CA ALA A 251 -3.95 19.99 14.04
C ALA A 251 -3.41 18.72 13.39
N PRO A 252 -4.22 17.99 12.59
CA PRO A 252 -3.76 16.84 11.85
C PRO A 252 -2.85 17.25 10.70
N GLY A 253 -1.80 16.48 10.47
CA GLY A 253 -0.86 16.73 9.39
C GLY A 253 -0.16 15.48 8.92
N TYR A 254 0.59 15.61 7.84
CA TYR A 254 1.36 14.51 7.27
C TYR A 254 2.77 14.95 6.91
N GLN A 255 3.74 14.09 7.21
CA GLN A 255 5.08 14.16 6.60
C GLN A 255 5.00 13.46 5.26
N MET A 256 5.19 14.20 4.18
CA MET A 256 5.32 13.63 2.83
C MET A 256 6.74 13.13 2.61
N LEU A 257 6.86 11.93 2.06
CA LEU A 257 8.09 11.31 1.60
C LEU A 257 7.99 11.05 0.10
N LEU A 258 9.11 11.15 -0.62
CA LEU A 258 9.17 10.90 -2.06
C LEU A 258 10.33 9.96 -2.41
N GLY A 259 10.14 9.14 -3.44
CA GLY A 259 11.18 8.31 -4.05
C GLY A 259 11.47 6.98 -3.36
N GLY A 260 10.56 6.50 -2.49
CA GLY A 260 10.66 5.14 -1.98
C GLY A 260 10.28 4.13 -3.07
N HIS A 261 11.04 3.03 -3.18
CA HIS A 261 10.73 1.98 -4.14
C HIS A 261 11.36 0.63 -3.76
N LEU A 262 10.77 -0.43 -4.30
CA LEU A 262 11.28 -1.80 -4.27
C LEU A 262 11.69 -2.18 -5.70
N GLY A 263 12.76 -1.61 -6.19
CA GLY A 263 13.27 -1.93 -7.53
C GLY A 263 13.79 -3.36 -7.65
N ASN A 264 14.07 -3.80 -8.87
CA ASN A 264 14.51 -5.17 -9.15
C ASN A 264 15.85 -5.53 -8.47
N MET A 265 16.71 -4.57 -8.22
CA MET A 265 18.07 -4.75 -7.64
C MET A 265 18.38 -3.74 -6.53
N GLU A 266 17.62 -2.66 -6.43
CA GLU A 266 17.85 -1.59 -5.46
C GLU A 266 16.56 -1.28 -4.70
N ILE A 267 16.69 -1.12 -3.40
CA ILE A 267 15.60 -0.71 -2.52
C ILE A 267 15.96 0.67 -1.99
N ALA A 268 15.05 1.62 -2.14
CA ALA A 268 15.21 2.93 -1.53
C ALA A 268 14.02 3.26 -0.61
N PHE A 269 14.32 3.91 0.50
CA PHE A 269 13.30 4.54 1.32
C PHE A 269 13.06 5.97 0.85
N GLY A 270 11.78 6.37 0.87
CA GLY A 270 11.40 7.73 0.53
C GLY A 270 12.08 8.77 1.44
N GLU A 271 12.56 9.83 0.82
CA GLU A 271 13.15 10.97 1.52
C GLU A 271 12.08 11.99 1.91
N LYS A 272 12.30 12.70 3.02
CA LYS A 272 11.38 13.74 3.50
C LYS A 272 11.34 14.92 2.53
N ALA A 273 10.18 15.19 1.96
CA ALA A 273 9.94 16.32 1.07
C ALA A 273 9.42 17.55 1.85
N THR A 274 8.24 17.44 2.43
CA THR A 274 7.61 18.54 3.19
C THR A 274 6.66 18.00 4.26
N LYS A 275 6.26 18.86 5.18
CA LYS A 275 5.17 18.60 6.14
C LYS A 275 3.96 19.42 5.72
N LEU A 276 2.81 18.80 5.72
CA LEU A 276 1.56 19.41 5.23
C LEU A 276 0.47 19.35 6.29
N PRO A 277 -0.44 20.33 6.35
CA PRO A 277 -1.74 20.15 6.93
C PRO A 277 -2.47 18.97 6.27
N ALA A 278 -3.25 18.19 7.00
CA ALA A 278 -3.99 17.05 6.44
C ALA A 278 -4.85 17.46 5.23
N LYS A 279 -5.54 18.60 5.34
CA LYS A 279 -6.43 19.11 4.27
C LYS A 279 -5.69 19.61 3.01
N ALA A 280 -4.37 19.83 3.08
CA ALA A 280 -3.56 20.22 1.92
C ALA A 280 -2.84 19.03 1.25
N ALA A 281 -2.88 17.85 1.86
CA ALA A 281 -2.13 16.69 1.39
C ALA A 281 -2.62 16.18 0.02
N ALA A 282 -3.93 16.17 -0.24
CA ALA A 282 -4.47 15.74 -1.52
C ALA A 282 -4.01 16.64 -2.68
N GLU A 283 -4.04 17.97 -2.48
CA GLU A 283 -3.54 18.93 -3.47
C GLU A 283 -2.04 18.72 -3.77
N SER A 284 -1.25 18.36 -2.75
CA SER A 284 0.17 18.07 -2.96
C SER A 284 0.39 16.88 -3.91
N VAL A 285 -0.46 15.85 -3.82
CA VAL A 285 -0.44 14.69 -4.72
C VAL A 285 -0.80 15.10 -6.13
N VAL A 286 -1.87 15.87 -6.31
CA VAL A 286 -2.29 16.38 -7.63
C VAL A 286 -1.16 17.13 -8.31
N ARG A 287 -0.47 18.01 -7.59
CA ARG A 287 0.66 18.77 -8.15
C ARG A 287 1.84 17.88 -8.52
N VAL A 288 2.22 16.96 -7.66
CA VAL A 288 3.37 16.06 -7.91
C VAL A 288 3.06 15.08 -9.05
N VAL A 289 1.90 14.43 -9.03
CA VAL A 289 1.48 13.48 -10.07
C VAL A 289 1.27 14.20 -11.41
N GLY A 290 0.66 15.38 -11.40
CA GLY A 290 0.47 16.19 -12.61
C GLY A 290 1.79 16.63 -13.23
N LYS A 291 2.75 17.07 -12.41
CA LYS A 291 4.10 17.42 -12.86
C LYS A 291 4.84 16.20 -13.42
N PHE A 292 4.82 15.09 -12.72
CA PHE A 292 5.38 13.83 -13.21
C PHE A 292 4.78 13.42 -14.56
N ALA A 293 3.45 13.38 -14.66
CA ALA A 293 2.76 13.00 -15.88
C ALA A 293 3.08 13.90 -17.08
N SER A 294 3.28 15.20 -16.84
CA SER A 294 3.58 16.18 -17.90
C SER A 294 5.05 16.22 -18.32
N GLU A 295 5.97 15.83 -17.44
CA GLU A 295 7.41 15.98 -17.68
C GLU A 295 8.14 14.67 -17.98
N ARG A 296 7.55 13.52 -17.62
CA ARG A 296 8.20 12.22 -17.81
C ARG A 296 8.44 11.91 -19.28
N THR A 297 9.56 11.27 -19.54
CA THR A 297 9.87 10.72 -20.85
C THR A 297 9.34 9.28 -20.97
N ALA A 298 9.29 8.73 -22.17
CA ALA A 298 8.85 7.35 -22.40
C ALA A 298 9.73 6.36 -21.61
N GLY A 299 9.10 5.50 -20.80
CA GLY A 299 9.78 4.51 -19.96
C GLY A 299 10.43 5.05 -18.69
N GLU A 300 10.35 6.35 -18.41
CA GLU A 300 10.94 6.94 -17.22
C GLU A 300 10.13 6.58 -15.97
N THR A 301 10.83 6.07 -14.95
CA THR A 301 10.23 5.78 -13.64
C THR A 301 10.03 7.06 -12.82
N PHE A 302 9.17 7.01 -11.80
CA PHE A 302 9.01 8.12 -10.88
C PHE A 302 10.32 8.49 -10.18
N SER A 303 11.12 7.48 -9.83
CA SER A 303 12.42 7.67 -9.17
C SER A 303 13.44 8.39 -10.07
N ASP A 304 13.50 8.05 -11.37
CA ASP A 304 14.39 8.71 -12.33
C ASP A 304 13.97 10.17 -12.54
N TRP A 305 12.67 10.40 -12.74
CA TRP A 305 12.12 11.74 -12.85
C TRP A 305 12.38 12.57 -11.60
N LEU A 306 12.17 12.00 -10.41
CA LEU A 306 12.43 12.67 -9.14
C LEU A 306 13.89 13.09 -9.01
N GLY A 307 14.82 12.19 -9.38
CA GLY A 307 16.25 12.46 -9.34
C GLY A 307 16.63 13.67 -10.18
N ARG A 308 16.18 13.75 -11.45
CA ARG A 308 16.46 14.90 -12.33
C ARG A 308 15.68 16.17 -11.97
N SER A 309 14.60 16.03 -11.17
CA SER A 309 13.81 17.17 -10.67
C SER A 309 14.37 17.78 -9.37
N GLY A 310 15.57 17.39 -8.96
CA GLY A 310 16.23 17.89 -7.75
C GLY A 310 15.90 17.09 -6.48
N GLY A 311 15.44 15.85 -6.63
CA GLY A 311 15.11 14.95 -5.53
C GLY A 311 13.87 15.39 -4.74
N ALA A 312 13.67 14.76 -3.60
CA ALA A 312 12.54 15.07 -2.72
C ALA A 312 12.53 16.54 -2.26
N ALA A 313 13.71 17.12 -2.00
CA ALA A 313 13.85 18.52 -1.61
C ALA A 313 13.47 19.49 -2.74
N GLY A 314 13.89 19.20 -3.98
CA GLY A 314 13.57 19.99 -5.16
C GLY A 314 12.05 20.03 -5.42
N VAL A 315 11.41 18.86 -5.46
CA VAL A 315 9.96 18.76 -5.62
C VAL A 315 9.23 19.34 -4.41
N GLY A 316 9.75 19.17 -3.19
CA GLY A 316 9.18 19.78 -1.98
C GLY A 316 9.08 21.31 -2.05
N THR A 317 9.93 21.98 -2.84
CA THR A 317 9.84 23.43 -3.01
C THR A 317 8.58 23.89 -3.73
N LEU A 318 7.97 23.02 -4.57
CA LEU A 318 6.71 23.29 -5.26
C LEU A 318 5.50 23.29 -4.32
N LEU A 319 5.68 22.79 -3.13
CA LEU A 319 4.62 22.55 -2.15
C LEU A 319 4.72 23.51 -0.94
N LYS A 320 5.63 24.47 -0.97
CA LYS A 320 5.85 25.38 0.16
C LYS A 320 4.63 26.20 0.56
N ASP A 321 3.83 26.59 -0.41
CA ASP A 321 2.59 27.31 -0.19
C ASP A 321 1.52 26.46 0.50
N LEU A 322 1.62 25.13 0.41
CA LEU A 322 0.72 24.19 1.05
C LEU A 322 1.07 23.87 2.51
N ASP A 323 2.29 24.21 2.97
CA ASP A 323 2.73 24.02 4.37
C ASP A 323 2.24 25.13 5.31
N VAL A 324 1.18 25.83 4.96
CA VAL A 324 0.64 26.93 5.72
C VAL A 324 -0.70 26.53 6.35
N PHE A 325 -0.82 26.73 7.66
CA PHE A 325 -2.10 26.62 8.34
C PHE A 325 -2.81 27.97 8.34
N PRO A 326 -4.04 28.08 7.83
CA PRO A 326 -4.88 29.24 8.11
C PRO A 326 -5.17 29.34 9.60
N THR A 327 -5.55 30.52 10.09
CA THR A 327 -5.99 30.63 11.48
C THR A 327 -7.27 29.81 11.69
N PRO A 328 -7.56 29.37 12.95
CA PRO A 328 -8.80 28.64 13.23
C PRO A 328 -10.08 29.39 12.87
N GLU A 329 -10.01 30.72 12.88
CA GLU A 329 -11.12 31.62 12.53
C GLU A 329 -11.30 31.68 10.99
N GLU A 330 -10.22 31.67 10.22
CA GLU A 330 -10.25 31.67 8.77
C GLU A 330 -10.73 30.33 8.19
N ASN A 331 -10.21 29.23 8.75
CA ASN A 331 -10.60 27.88 8.30
C ASN A 331 -10.51 26.83 9.42
N PRO A 332 -11.58 26.67 10.19
CA PRO A 332 -11.60 25.71 11.31
C PRO A 332 -11.43 24.25 10.85
N ALA A 333 -11.74 23.91 9.58
CA ALA A 333 -11.63 22.56 9.06
C ALA A 333 -10.19 22.03 9.03
N TYR A 334 -9.16 22.90 9.02
CA TYR A 334 -7.76 22.49 9.13
C TYR A 334 -7.36 21.93 10.48
N TYR A 335 -8.22 22.11 11.49
CA TYR A 335 -8.02 21.67 12.88
C TYR A 335 -8.93 20.49 13.25
N VAL A 336 -9.56 19.90 12.25
CA VAL A 336 -10.41 18.71 12.36
C VAL A 336 -9.90 17.67 11.38
N ASP A 337 -9.71 16.42 11.82
CA ASP A 337 -9.26 15.35 10.94
C ASP A 337 -10.37 14.91 9.95
N PHE A 338 -10.04 14.05 9.01
CA PHE A 338 -11.03 13.48 8.10
C PHE A 338 -12.05 12.65 8.88
N ASP A 339 -13.30 12.71 8.44
CA ASP A 339 -14.42 11.95 9.02
C ASP A 339 -14.70 12.22 10.52
N GLU A 340 -14.08 13.27 11.08
CA GLU A 340 -14.28 13.73 12.44
C GLU A 340 -15.11 15.02 12.49
N THR A 341 -15.74 15.26 13.64
CA THR A 341 -16.55 16.47 13.89
C THR A 341 -15.99 17.38 14.99
N GLY A 342 -15.09 16.84 15.81
CA GLY A 342 -14.44 17.53 16.93
C GLY A 342 -13.07 18.09 16.60
N PRO A 343 -12.55 18.99 17.44
CA PRO A 343 -11.18 19.46 17.31
C PRO A 343 -10.20 18.30 17.38
N PHE A 344 -9.16 18.37 16.57
CA PHE A 344 -8.12 17.35 16.54
C PHE A 344 -7.38 17.24 17.88
N THR A 345 -7.28 16.02 18.38
CA THR A 345 -6.45 15.65 19.53
C THR A 345 -5.62 14.43 19.14
N ALA A 346 -4.31 14.50 19.39
CA ALA A 346 -3.42 13.35 19.16
C ALA A 346 -3.44 12.43 20.40
N GLU A 347 -4.60 11.88 20.74
CA GLU A 347 -4.72 10.90 21.82
C GLU A 347 -4.29 9.53 21.33
N ILE A 348 -3.06 9.14 21.69
CA ILE A 348 -2.56 7.80 21.40
C ILE A 348 -3.03 6.89 22.53
N GLY A 349 -3.99 6.01 22.24
CA GLY A 349 -4.47 5.01 23.18
C GLY A 349 -3.42 3.95 23.53
N GLU A 350 -3.64 3.22 24.60
CA GLU A 350 -2.82 2.07 24.95
C GLU A 350 -3.03 0.95 23.92
N SER A 351 -1.96 0.49 23.30
CA SER A 351 -1.97 -0.66 22.42
C SER A 351 -0.62 -1.35 22.44
N GLU A 352 -0.62 -2.65 22.10
CA GLU A 352 0.63 -3.41 21.93
C GLU A 352 1.54 -2.82 20.84
N CYS A 353 0.98 -1.97 19.99
CA CYS A 353 1.69 -1.26 18.94
C CYS A 353 2.23 0.12 19.36
N ALA A 354 1.80 0.67 20.48
CA ALA A 354 2.26 1.95 20.98
C ALA A 354 3.75 1.89 21.35
N THR A 355 4.58 2.32 20.44
CA THR A 355 6.01 2.51 20.67
C THR A 355 6.40 3.84 20.08
N TRP A 356 6.89 4.72 20.91
CA TRP A 356 7.54 5.99 20.58
C TRP A 356 6.60 7.19 20.35
N ALA A 357 6.30 7.87 21.43
CA ALA A 357 6.29 9.32 21.38
C ALA A 357 7.70 9.80 21.71
#